data_8ba1f7efd578251cdd246c0180b569be
#
_entry.id   8ba1f7efd578251cdd246c0180b569be
#
_cell.length_a   1.000
_cell.length_b   1.000
_cell.length_c   1.000
_cell.angle_alpha   90.00
_cell.angle_beta   90.00
_cell.angle_gamma   90.00
#
_symmetry.space_group_name_H-M   'P 1'
#
loop_
_entity.id
_entity.type
_entity.pdbx_description
1 polymer ?
#
loop_
_entity_poly.entity_id
_entity_poly.type
_entity_poly.pdbx_seq_one_letter_code
_entity_poly.pdbx_strand_id
1 'polypeptide(L)'
;QLQAIDHATEENRKAAEELVAAGRVFLERKDTTEALYIEIELHSRSGHRAKAIIASTHANLVYLQTDDEVRVDHPIGTRVKGVPADRIDAALSIGSIYEFVNGIDRNKDDLNIIDRAISVNMRISQEGENQTFNLHVGQNIAAMRHSGLYANDVVVRAMEAAACGIDARMGGANVPVVTNSGSGNQGITATVPIVVAADMWRIDEDRRFRAVTLSHLICIYIHCRFGLLS
;
A
#
# COMPACT_ATOMS: atom_id res chain seq x y z
N GLN A 1 -3.85 -5.20 10.71
CA GLN A 1 -4.68 -4.41 9.79
C GLN A 1 -4.16 -2.99 9.77
N LEU A 2 -3.76 -2.46 8.60
CA LEU A 2 -3.15 -1.13 8.48
C LEU A 2 -4.14 0.05 8.66
N GLN A 3 -5.41 -0.24 8.86
CA GLN A 3 -6.51 0.74 9.04
C GLN A 3 -6.92 0.87 10.52
N ALA A 4 -6.02 0.66 11.46
CA ALA A 4 -6.35 0.68 12.88
C ALA A 4 -6.86 2.05 13.37
N ILE A 5 -6.48 3.14 12.69
CA ILE A 5 -6.89 4.51 13.03
C ILE A 5 -8.15 4.98 12.29
N ASP A 6 -8.72 4.21 11.36
CA ASP A 6 -9.94 4.60 10.64
C ASP A 6 -11.16 4.79 11.54
N HIS A 7 -11.13 4.19 12.73
CA HIS A 7 -12.17 4.30 13.75
C HIS A 7 -11.82 5.32 14.85
N ALA A 8 -10.70 6.04 14.73
CA ALA A 8 -10.33 7.07 15.70
C ALA A 8 -11.32 8.25 15.62
N THR A 9 -11.94 8.55 16.74
CA THR A 9 -12.86 9.70 16.86
C THR A 9 -12.07 10.97 17.18
N GLU A 10 -12.73 12.13 17.05
CA GLU A 10 -12.15 13.41 17.47
C GLU A 10 -11.79 13.42 18.97
N GLU A 11 -12.56 12.68 19.79
CA GLU A 11 -12.27 12.48 21.21
C GLU A 11 -10.97 11.68 21.40
N ASN A 12 -10.77 10.60 20.62
CA ASN A 12 -9.52 9.83 20.65
C ASN A 12 -8.32 10.68 20.22
N ARG A 13 -8.49 11.55 19.22
CA ARG A 13 -7.46 12.47 18.77
C ARG A 13 -7.04 13.44 19.87
N LYS A 14 -8.03 14.09 20.52
CA LYS A 14 -7.77 15.01 21.65
C LYS A 14 -7.09 14.31 22.82
N ALA A 15 -7.55 13.11 23.20
CA ALA A 15 -6.93 12.31 24.25
C ALA A 15 -5.47 11.97 23.92
N ALA A 16 -5.16 11.66 22.66
CA ALA A 16 -3.80 11.40 22.22
C ALA A 16 -2.93 12.66 22.29
N GLU A 17 -3.44 13.83 21.87
CA GLU A 17 -2.75 15.11 22.01
C GLU A 17 -2.45 15.49 23.49
N GLU A 18 -3.41 15.23 24.38
CA GLU A 18 -3.20 15.43 25.81
C GLU A 18 -2.12 14.52 26.39
N LEU A 19 -2.04 13.25 25.94
CA LEU A 19 -0.96 12.34 26.35
C LEU A 19 0.41 12.82 25.87
N VAL A 20 0.50 13.30 24.64
CA VAL A 20 1.73 13.88 24.10
C VAL A 20 2.12 15.12 24.87
N ALA A 21 1.20 16.05 25.10
CA ALA A 21 1.43 17.29 25.84
C ALA A 21 1.83 17.02 27.30
N ALA A 22 1.32 15.96 27.91
CA ALA A 22 1.67 15.52 29.26
C ALA A 22 3.01 14.77 29.34
N GLY A 23 3.75 14.63 28.22
CA GLY A 23 5.02 13.91 28.16
C GLY A 23 4.89 12.40 28.46
N ARG A 24 3.75 11.80 28.12
CA ARG A 24 3.48 10.37 28.34
C ARG A 24 3.69 9.50 27.12
N VAL A 25 4.08 10.10 26.00
CA VAL A 25 4.44 9.39 24.76
C VAL A 25 5.93 9.60 24.56
N PHE A 26 6.66 8.48 24.50
CA PHE A 26 8.10 8.47 24.29
C PHE A 26 8.38 7.85 22.92
N LEU A 27 9.25 8.47 22.16
CA LEU A 27 9.76 7.94 20.90
C LEU A 27 11.29 7.88 21.00
N GLU A 28 11.82 6.69 20.91
CA GLU A 28 13.26 6.46 21.01
C GLU A 28 13.77 5.70 19.78
N ARG A 29 14.96 6.04 19.34
CA ARG A 29 15.67 5.25 18.35
C ARG A 29 16.34 4.07 19.04
N LYS A 30 16.12 2.86 18.54
CA LYS A 30 16.79 1.66 19.01
C LYS A 30 17.90 1.27 18.05
N ASP A 31 19.10 1.04 18.58
CA ASP A 31 20.21 0.50 17.80
C ASP A 31 19.97 -1.00 17.57
N THR A 32 19.79 -1.37 16.31
CA THR A 32 19.54 -2.75 15.88
C THR A 32 20.14 -2.99 14.50
N THR A 33 20.47 -4.23 14.20
CA THR A 33 20.91 -4.67 12.87
C THR A 33 19.73 -5.02 11.94
N GLU A 34 18.50 -5.02 12.47
CA GLU A 34 17.30 -5.30 11.68
C GLU A 34 17.00 -4.17 10.70
N ALA A 35 16.65 -4.51 9.47
CA ALA A 35 16.27 -3.54 8.45
C ALA A 35 14.99 -2.76 8.81
N LEU A 36 14.09 -3.40 9.55
CA LEU A 36 12.88 -2.83 10.14
C LEU A 36 12.78 -3.34 11.58
N TYR A 37 12.60 -2.44 12.54
CA TYR A 37 12.31 -2.78 13.92
C TYR A 37 11.36 -1.76 14.52
N ILE A 38 10.23 -2.23 15.02
CA ILE A 38 9.23 -1.42 15.71
C ILE A 38 8.89 -2.13 17.01
N GLU A 39 9.15 -1.48 18.13
CA GLU A 39 8.77 -1.93 19.46
C GLU A 39 7.80 -0.93 20.06
N ILE A 40 6.65 -1.42 20.49
CA ILE A 40 5.63 -0.59 21.13
C ILE A 40 5.34 -1.20 22.50
N GLU A 41 5.37 -0.36 23.53
CA GLU A 41 4.99 -0.70 24.89
C GLU A 41 3.93 0.27 25.39
N LEU A 42 2.84 -0.27 25.93
CA LEU A 42 1.70 0.47 26.44
C LEU A 42 1.52 0.17 27.93
N HIS A 43 1.32 1.23 28.72
CA HIS A 43 0.99 1.15 30.13
C HIS A 43 -0.33 1.83 30.40
N SER A 44 -1.32 1.13 30.96
CA SER A 44 -2.60 1.71 31.34
C SER A 44 -2.54 2.30 32.75
N ARG A 45 -3.49 3.18 33.06
CA ARG A 45 -3.67 3.73 34.42
C ARG A 45 -4.08 2.67 35.43
N SER A 46 -4.69 1.58 34.99
CA SER A 46 -5.11 0.43 35.83
C SER A 46 -3.97 -0.57 36.10
N GLY A 47 -2.75 -0.29 35.64
CA GLY A 47 -1.58 -1.13 35.85
C GLY A 47 -1.38 -2.23 34.82
N HIS A 48 -2.23 -2.34 33.81
CA HIS A 48 -2.03 -3.27 32.71
C HIS A 48 -0.94 -2.78 31.75
N ARG A 49 -0.20 -3.73 31.20
CA ARG A 49 0.83 -3.46 30.18
C ARG A 49 0.64 -4.34 28.96
N ALA A 50 0.99 -3.82 27.79
CA ALA A 50 1.05 -4.58 26.56
C ALA A 50 2.32 -4.23 25.79
N LYS A 51 2.97 -5.24 25.20
CA LYS A 51 4.18 -5.07 24.41
C LYS A 51 4.05 -5.83 23.10
N ALA A 52 4.43 -5.19 21.99
CA ALA A 52 4.50 -5.80 20.68
C ALA A 52 5.81 -5.44 19.99
N ILE A 53 6.39 -6.40 19.27
CA ILE A 53 7.58 -6.17 18.44
C ILE A 53 7.31 -6.70 17.03
N ILE A 54 7.53 -5.82 16.05
CA ILE A 54 7.54 -6.16 14.63
C ILE A 54 8.98 -6.01 14.15
N ALA A 55 9.54 -7.03 13.50
CA ALA A 55 10.92 -7.01 13.03
C ALA A 55 11.06 -7.59 11.62
N SER A 56 12.06 -7.14 10.89
CA SER A 56 12.45 -7.54 9.53
C SER A 56 11.47 -7.14 8.43
N THR A 57 10.15 -7.29 8.62
CA THR A 57 9.10 -6.83 7.68
C THR A 57 7.89 -6.28 8.44
N HIS A 58 7.10 -5.43 7.79
CA HIS A 58 5.93 -4.73 8.41
C HIS A 58 4.84 -5.67 8.95
N ALA A 59 4.76 -6.89 8.48
CA ALA A 59 3.77 -7.88 8.91
C ALA A 59 4.34 -8.96 9.84
N ASN A 60 5.62 -8.91 10.15
CA ASN A 60 6.30 -9.93 10.94
C ASN A 60 6.26 -9.57 12.43
N LEU A 61 5.16 -9.92 13.09
CA LEU A 61 5.02 -9.82 14.55
C LEU A 61 5.84 -10.92 15.20
N VAL A 62 6.93 -10.54 15.87
CA VAL A 62 7.87 -11.49 16.53
C VAL A 62 7.62 -11.61 18.03
N TYR A 63 7.02 -10.60 18.65
CA TYR A 63 6.71 -10.65 20.07
C TYR A 63 5.35 -9.99 20.35
N LEU A 64 4.56 -10.61 21.22
CA LEU A 64 3.32 -10.06 21.74
C LEU A 64 3.10 -10.53 23.17
N GLN A 65 2.99 -9.58 24.09
CA GLN A 65 2.71 -9.80 25.49
C GLN A 65 1.57 -8.91 25.99
N THR A 66 0.72 -9.42 26.84
CA THR A 66 -0.30 -8.65 27.57
C THR A 66 -0.20 -9.06 29.04
N ASP A 67 0.12 -8.11 29.91
CA ASP A 67 0.47 -8.34 31.31
C ASP A 67 1.57 -9.41 31.45
N ASP A 68 1.29 -10.53 32.09
CA ASP A 68 2.23 -11.64 32.26
C ASP A 68 2.06 -12.75 31.21
N GLU A 69 1.10 -12.63 30.30
CA GLU A 69 0.83 -13.61 29.25
C GLU A 69 1.62 -13.26 27.97
N VAL A 70 2.60 -14.09 27.61
CA VAL A 70 3.29 -14.02 26.32
C VAL A 70 2.52 -14.87 25.32
N ARG A 71 2.02 -14.23 24.26
CA ARG A 71 1.21 -14.85 23.19
C ARG A 71 2.01 -15.19 21.95
N VAL A 72 3.03 -14.40 21.67
CA VAL A 72 3.96 -14.61 20.55
C VAL A 72 5.36 -14.37 21.06
N ASP A 73 6.26 -15.33 20.82
CA ASP A 73 7.69 -15.21 21.11
C ASP A 73 8.48 -15.96 20.05
N HIS A 74 8.92 -15.21 19.05
CA HIS A 74 9.77 -15.73 17.98
C HIS A 74 11.12 -15.01 18.01
N PRO A 75 12.24 -15.72 17.78
CA PRO A 75 13.54 -15.07 17.69
C PRO A 75 13.53 -13.95 16.65
N ILE A 76 14.09 -12.80 17.00
CA ILE A 76 14.29 -11.70 16.04
C ILE A 76 15.15 -12.22 14.88
N GLY A 77 14.77 -11.90 13.65
CA GLY A 77 15.37 -12.50 12.44
C GLY A 77 14.64 -13.74 11.93
N THR A 78 13.70 -14.29 12.70
CA THR A 78 12.79 -15.32 12.20
C THR A 78 11.82 -14.66 11.22
N ARG A 79 11.99 -14.87 9.92
CA ARG A 79 11.00 -14.48 8.94
C ARG A 79 9.82 -15.45 9.01
N VAL A 80 8.59 -14.93 9.13
CA VAL A 80 7.41 -15.75 8.81
C VAL A 80 7.68 -16.33 7.43
N LYS A 81 7.61 -17.67 7.31
CA LYS A 81 7.89 -18.38 6.05
C LYS A 81 6.95 -17.86 4.97
N GLY A 82 7.39 -16.82 4.26
CA GLY A 82 6.88 -16.51 2.94
C GLY A 82 7.29 -17.60 1.95
N VAL A 83 6.72 -17.58 0.77
CA VAL A 83 7.22 -18.44 -0.31
C VAL A 83 8.69 -18.09 -0.53
N PRO A 84 9.62 -19.07 -0.48
CA PRO A 84 11.04 -18.82 -0.70
C PRO A 84 11.26 -18.08 -2.03
N ALA A 85 12.18 -17.12 -2.04
CA ALA A 85 12.43 -16.27 -3.22
C ALA A 85 12.83 -17.11 -4.46
N ASP A 86 13.59 -18.19 -4.26
CA ASP A 86 13.94 -19.15 -5.29
C ASP A 86 12.72 -19.85 -5.92
N ARG A 87 11.69 -20.14 -5.13
CA ARG A 87 10.43 -20.71 -5.64
C ARG A 87 9.60 -19.67 -6.39
N ILE A 88 9.62 -18.42 -5.94
CA ILE A 88 8.98 -17.30 -6.65
C ILE A 88 9.70 -17.06 -7.98
N ASP A 89 11.03 -17.02 -7.98
CA ASP A 89 11.85 -16.86 -9.19
C ASP A 89 11.66 -18.01 -10.20
N ALA A 90 11.53 -19.23 -9.72
CA ALA A 90 11.28 -20.38 -10.57
C ALA A 90 9.86 -20.38 -11.19
N ALA A 91 8.88 -19.84 -10.49
CA ALA A 91 7.48 -19.78 -10.91
C ALA A 91 7.15 -18.56 -11.78
N LEU A 92 7.85 -17.43 -11.56
CA LEU A 92 7.58 -16.17 -12.23
C LEU A 92 8.55 -15.92 -13.38
N SER A 93 8.04 -16.04 -14.59
CA SER A 93 8.63 -15.51 -15.80
C SER A 93 7.60 -14.64 -16.52
N ILE A 94 8.03 -13.78 -17.43
CA ILE A 94 7.10 -12.97 -18.24
C ILE A 94 6.14 -13.88 -19.02
N GLY A 95 6.64 -15.00 -19.55
CA GLY A 95 5.82 -15.98 -20.25
C GLY A 95 4.77 -16.62 -19.36
N SER A 96 5.16 -17.13 -18.18
CA SER A 96 4.22 -17.76 -17.24
C SER A 96 3.19 -16.78 -16.68
N ILE A 97 3.59 -15.51 -16.45
CA ILE A 97 2.66 -14.46 -16.04
C ILE A 97 1.64 -14.19 -17.14
N TYR A 98 2.09 -14.08 -18.38
CA TYR A 98 1.20 -13.84 -19.53
C TYR A 98 0.22 -15.00 -19.75
N GLU A 99 0.70 -16.24 -19.68
CA GLU A 99 -0.14 -17.45 -19.77
C GLU A 99 -1.17 -17.50 -18.64
N PHE A 100 -0.74 -17.24 -17.38
CA PHE A 100 -1.64 -17.20 -16.24
C PHE A 100 -2.75 -16.15 -16.45
N VAL A 101 -2.40 -14.94 -16.82
CA VAL A 101 -3.38 -13.84 -16.99
C VAL A 101 -4.39 -14.15 -18.09
N ASN A 102 -3.95 -14.77 -19.20
CA ASN A 102 -4.87 -15.19 -20.27
C ASN A 102 -5.75 -16.38 -19.84
N GLY A 103 -5.25 -17.25 -18.96
CA GLY A 103 -5.99 -18.41 -18.46
C GLY A 103 -6.95 -18.11 -17.29
N ILE A 104 -7.01 -16.89 -16.75
CA ILE A 104 -7.89 -16.55 -15.63
C ILE A 104 -9.34 -16.88 -15.94
N ASP A 105 -9.99 -17.60 -15.03
CA ASP A 105 -11.44 -17.81 -15.00
C ASP A 105 -12.01 -17.10 -13.76
N ARG A 106 -12.60 -15.92 -13.94
CA ARG A 106 -13.15 -15.08 -12.85
C ARG A 106 -14.23 -15.77 -12.02
N ASN A 107 -14.79 -16.90 -12.50
CA ASN A 107 -15.76 -17.67 -11.73
C ASN A 107 -15.12 -18.72 -10.82
N LYS A 108 -13.84 -19.04 -11.02
CA LYS A 108 -13.12 -20.08 -10.30
C LYS A 108 -11.93 -19.54 -9.51
N ASP A 109 -11.26 -18.52 -10.07
CA ASP A 109 -10.05 -17.96 -9.49
C ASP A 109 -10.39 -16.85 -8.51
N ASP A 110 -9.98 -17.00 -7.26
CA ASP A 110 -10.16 -15.94 -6.25
C ASP A 110 -9.10 -14.85 -6.42
N LEU A 111 -9.44 -13.86 -7.22
CA LEU A 111 -8.63 -12.68 -7.49
C LEU A 111 -9.30 -11.38 -7.03
N ASN A 112 -10.15 -11.44 -6.00
CA ASN A 112 -10.85 -10.30 -5.41
C ASN A 112 -9.91 -9.15 -5.01
N ILE A 113 -8.63 -9.44 -4.77
CA ILE A 113 -7.62 -8.41 -4.49
C ILE A 113 -7.43 -7.45 -5.66
N ILE A 114 -7.61 -7.90 -6.90
CA ILE A 114 -7.47 -7.06 -8.10
C ILE A 114 -8.69 -6.14 -8.25
N ASP A 115 -9.90 -6.64 -8.05
CA ASP A 115 -11.11 -5.81 -8.04
C ASP A 115 -11.02 -4.75 -6.93
N ARG A 116 -10.51 -5.14 -5.77
CA ARG A 116 -10.24 -4.22 -4.68
C ARG A 116 -9.15 -3.20 -5.04
N ALA A 117 -8.07 -3.60 -5.72
CA ALA A 117 -7.03 -2.69 -6.17
C ALA A 117 -7.60 -1.65 -7.13
N ILE A 118 -8.42 -2.08 -8.11
CA ILE A 118 -9.08 -1.19 -9.04
C ILE A 118 -9.95 -0.17 -8.29
N SER A 119 -10.87 -0.63 -7.46
CA SER A 119 -11.84 0.24 -6.79
C SER A 119 -11.17 1.20 -5.78
N VAL A 120 -10.26 0.71 -4.97
CA VAL A 120 -9.63 1.48 -3.89
C VAL A 120 -8.59 2.46 -4.44
N ASN A 121 -7.74 2.03 -5.39
CA ASN A 121 -6.70 2.90 -5.94
C ASN A 121 -7.28 3.96 -6.89
N MET A 122 -8.39 3.68 -7.59
CA MET A 122 -9.12 4.71 -8.33
C MET A 122 -9.78 5.73 -7.39
N ARG A 123 -10.29 5.30 -6.23
CA ARG A 123 -10.88 6.22 -5.26
C ARG A 123 -9.87 7.23 -4.73
N ILE A 124 -8.65 6.82 -4.37
CA ILE A 124 -7.63 7.77 -3.90
C ILE A 124 -7.15 8.68 -5.02
N SER A 125 -7.12 8.21 -6.27
CA SER A 125 -6.85 9.05 -7.44
C SER A 125 -7.91 10.16 -7.58
N GLN A 126 -9.18 9.82 -7.51
CA GLN A 126 -10.28 10.78 -7.53
C GLN A 126 -10.24 11.78 -6.36
N GLU A 127 -9.82 11.32 -5.18
CA GLU A 127 -9.62 12.19 -4.02
C GLU A 127 -8.58 13.27 -4.31
N GLY A 128 -7.45 12.90 -4.94
CA GLY A 128 -6.40 13.83 -5.33
C GLY A 128 -6.79 14.76 -6.50
N GLU A 129 -7.74 14.36 -7.34
CA GLU A 129 -8.32 15.24 -8.36
C GLU A 129 -9.21 16.32 -7.72
N ASN A 130 -9.99 15.95 -6.70
CA ASN A 130 -11.02 16.80 -6.10
C ASN A 130 -10.51 17.69 -4.96
N GLN A 131 -9.43 17.30 -4.28
CA GLN A 131 -8.88 18.02 -3.14
C GLN A 131 -7.42 18.40 -3.37
N THR A 132 -7.01 19.45 -2.71
CA THR A 132 -5.65 19.98 -2.80
C THR A 132 -4.76 19.37 -1.73
N PHE A 133 -3.69 18.68 -2.15
CA PHE A 133 -2.66 18.11 -1.30
C PHE A 133 -1.30 18.77 -1.58
N ASN A 134 -0.36 18.68 -0.65
CA ASN A 134 0.86 19.48 -0.60
C ASN A 134 1.72 19.56 -1.88
N LEU A 135 1.82 18.49 -2.66
CA LEU A 135 2.72 18.47 -3.83
C LEU A 135 2.07 18.98 -5.12
N HIS A 136 0.77 18.82 -5.30
CA HIS A 136 -0.03 19.29 -6.45
C HIS A 136 0.47 18.80 -7.82
N VAL A 137 1.23 17.72 -7.91
CA VAL A 137 1.81 17.28 -9.18
C VAL A 137 0.71 16.90 -10.17
N GLY A 138 -0.27 16.11 -9.73
CA GLY A 138 -1.40 15.70 -10.57
C GLY A 138 -2.24 16.89 -11.03
N GLN A 139 -2.58 17.82 -10.13
CA GLN A 139 -3.35 19.01 -10.47
C GLN A 139 -2.58 19.95 -11.41
N ASN A 140 -1.26 20.05 -11.29
CA ASN A 140 -0.43 20.80 -12.22
C ASN A 140 -0.44 20.17 -13.62
N ILE A 141 -0.37 18.85 -13.73
CA ILE A 141 -0.50 18.13 -15.00
C ILE A 141 -1.88 18.41 -15.61
N ALA A 142 -2.95 18.37 -14.81
CA ALA A 142 -4.30 18.71 -15.24
C ALA A 142 -4.39 20.15 -15.78
N ALA A 143 -3.81 21.12 -15.06
CA ALA A 143 -3.78 22.52 -15.49
C ALA A 143 -3.03 22.70 -16.81
N MET A 144 -1.89 22.04 -17.00
CA MET A 144 -1.12 22.07 -18.25
C MET A 144 -1.90 21.44 -19.42
N ARG A 145 -2.64 20.36 -19.17
CA ARG A 145 -3.53 19.75 -20.17
C ARG A 145 -4.69 20.69 -20.53
N HIS A 146 -5.33 21.31 -19.54
CA HIS A 146 -6.44 22.24 -19.79
C HIS A 146 -6.00 23.51 -20.51
N SER A 147 -4.78 23.99 -20.29
CA SER A 147 -4.23 25.13 -21.01
C SER A 147 -3.75 24.80 -22.43
N GLY A 148 -3.78 23.53 -22.84
CA GLY A 148 -3.28 23.08 -24.12
C GLY A 148 -1.77 22.93 -24.22
N LEU A 149 -1.03 23.11 -23.12
CA LEU A 149 0.42 22.87 -23.06
C LEU A 149 0.76 21.38 -23.16
N TYR A 150 -0.07 20.54 -22.56
CA TYR A 150 0.00 19.09 -22.72
C TYR A 150 -1.18 18.59 -23.59
N ALA A 151 -0.93 17.52 -24.34
CA ALA A 151 -1.95 16.85 -25.12
C ALA A 151 -3.04 16.26 -24.20
N ASN A 152 -4.28 16.22 -24.70
CA ASN A 152 -5.36 15.51 -24.00
C ASN A 152 -5.44 14.06 -24.51
N ASP A 153 -4.39 13.30 -24.25
CA ASP A 153 -4.28 11.90 -24.66
C ASP A 153 -4.23 10.95 -23.45
N VAL A 154 -4.18 9.66 -23.72
CA VAL A 154 -4.17 8.62 -22.70
C VAL A 154 -2.95 8.71 -21.80
N VAL A 155 -1.79 9.11 -22.34
CA VAL A 155 -0.54 9.18 -21.56
C VAL A 155 -0.64 10.26 -20.50
N VAL A 156 -1.04 11.48 -20.92
CA VAL A 156 -1.18 12.62 -20.00
C VAL A 156 -2.28 12.35 -18.98
N ARG A 157 -3.42 11.78 -19.39
CA ARG A 157 -4.51 11.44 -18.47
C ARG A 157 -4.12 10.38 -17.44
N ALA A 158 -3.37 9.36 -17.85
CA ALA A 158 -2.86 8.33 -16.97
C ALA A 158 -1.84 8.89 -15.96
N MET A 159 -0.94 9.77 -16.43
CA MET A 159 0.03 10.48 -15.57
C MET A 159 -0.67 11.36 -14.54
N GLU A 160 -1.65 12.17 -14.99
CA GLU A 160 -2.45 13.05 -14.13
C GLU A 160 -3.14 12.25 -13.01
N ALA A 161 -3.88 11.22 -13.36
CA ALA A 161 -4.63 10.43 -12.41
C ALA A 161 -3.72 9.69 -11.40
N ALA A 162 -2.62 9.09 -11.87
CA ALA A 162 -1.66 8.43 -10.98
C ALA A 162 -0.99 9.43 -10.03
N ALA A 163 -0.57 10.60 -10.53
CA ALA A 163 0.04 11.63 -9.72
C ALA A 163 -0.94 12.19 -8.67
N CYS A 164 -2.22 12.43 -9.03
CA CYS A 164 -3.26 12.84 -8.09
C CYS A 164 -3.40 11.83 -6.94
N GLY A 165 -3.45 10.52 -7.24
CA GLY A 165 -3.54 9.48 -6.21
C GLY A 165 -2.32 9.45 -5.28
N ILE A 166 -1.12 9.67 -5.83
CA ILE A 166 0.11 9.74 -5.04
C ILE A 166 0.14 11.01 -4.19
N ASP A 167 -0.24 12.17 -4.75
CA ASP A 167 -0.34 13.43 -4.02
C ASP A 167 -1.30 13.30 -2.82
N ALA A 168 -2.49 12.72 -3.05
CA ALA A 168 -3.46 12.48 -1.98
C ALA A 168 -2.89 11.56 -0.90
N ARG A 169 -2.28 10.44 -1.29
CA ARG A 169 -1.69 9.49 -0.34
C ARG A 169 -0.57 10.13 0.48
N MET A 170 0.36 10.82 -0.18
CA MET A 170 1.50 11.46 0.48
C MET A 170 1.11 12.70 1.27
N GLY A 171 0.00 13.35 0.90
CA GLY A 171 -0.60 14.48 1.61
C GLY A 171 -1.48 14.08 2.80
N GLY A 172 -1.61 12.78 3.09
CA GLY A 172 -2.32 12.27 4.27
C GLY A 172 -3.83 12.15 4.09
N ALA A 173 -4.31 11.95 2.85
CA ALA A 173 -5.72 11.64 2.62
C ALA A 173 -6.15 10.41 3.43
N ASN A 174 -7.29 10.49 4.10
CA ASN A 174 -7.86 9.37 4.86
C ASN A 174 -8.61 8.41 3.93
N VAL A 175 -7.89 7.90 2.94
CA VAL A 175 -8.38 6.94 1.96
C VAL A 175 -7.38 5.79 1.86
N PRO A 176 -7.82 4.52 2.00
CA PRO A 176 -6.93 3.38 1.91
C PRO A 176 -6.37 3.20 0.49
N VAL A 177 -5.26 2.46 0.40
CA VAL A 177 -4.69 2.01 -0.87
C VAL A 177 -4.43 0.50 -0.83
N VAL A 178 -4.54 -0.14 -1.97
CA VAL A 178 -4.03 -1.50 -2.17
C VAL A 178 -2.58 -1.39 -2.64
N THR A 179 -1.69 -1.94 -1.85
CA THR A 179 -0.24 -1.90 -2.11
C THR A 179 0.19 -2.95 -3.14
N ASN A 180 1.31 -2.70 -3.80
CA ASN A 180 2.06 -3.73 -4.51
C ASN A 180 3.46 -3.81 -3.90
N SER A 181 3.95 -5.02 -3.63
CA SER A 181 5.28 -5.27 -3.05
C SER A 181 5.59 -4.41 -1.81
N GLY A 182 4.56 -4.14 -0.98
CA GLY A 182 4.70 -3.34 0.24
C GLY A 182 4.61 -1.82 0.03
N SER A 183 4.55 -1.33 -1.21
CA SER A 183 4.45 0.10 -1.52
C SER A 183 3.05 0.48 -2.02
N GLY A 184 2.42 1.49 -1.36
CA GLY A 184 1.16 2.05 -1.81
C GLY A 184 1.28 2.83 -3.12
N ASN A 185 2.38 3.57 -3.32
CA ASN A 185 2.63 4.28 -4.57
C ASN A 185 2.78 3.29 -5.73
N GLN A 186 3.46 2.16 -5.53
CA GLN A 186 3.53 1.11 -6.54
C GLN A 186 2.15 0.51 -6.85
N GLY A 187 1.30 0.31 -5.82
CA GLY A 187 -0.07 -0.14 -6.03
C GLY A 187 -0.89 0.83 -6.87
N ILE A 188 -0.79 2.13 -6.60
CA ILE A 188 -1.45 3.18 -7.38
C ILE A 188 -0.93 3.17 -8.83
N THR A 189 0.39 3.17 -9.03
CA THR A 189 0.99 3.21 -10.39
C THR A 189 0.80 1.92 -11.18
N ALA A 190 0.67 0.78 -10.53
CA ALA A 190 0.34 -0.47 -11.20
C ALA A 190 -1.15 -0.60 -11.58
N THR A 191 -2.04 0.23 -10.98
CA THR A 191 -3.50 0.15 -11.18
C THR A 191 -4.02 1.31 -12.02
N VAL A 192 -3.85 2.55 -11.54
CA VAL A 192 -4.56 3.73 -12.04
C VAL A 192 -4.30 4.01 -13.52
N PRO A 193 -3.05 3.99 -14.04
CA PRO A 193 -2.81 4.23 -15.46
C PRO A 193 -3.51 3.23 -16.38
N ILE A 194 -3.57 1.97 -15.96
CA ILE A 194 -4.20 0.91 -16.73
C ILE A 194 -5.72 1.12 -16.80
N VAL A 195 -6.33 1.47 -15.67
CA VAL A 195 -7.79 1.73 -15.61
C VAL A 195 -8.13 2.95 -16.46
N VAL A 196 -7.39 4.05 -16.36
CA VAL A 196 -7.59 5.25 -17.16
C VAL A 196 -7.47 4.94 -18.65
N ALA A 197 -6.45 4.18 -19.05
CA ALA A 197 -6.29 3.77 -20.45
C ALA A 197 -7.45 2.90 -20.94
N ALA A 198 -7.88 1.94 -20.12
CA ALA A 198 -9.00 1.07 -20.45
C ALA A 198 -10.30 1.85 -20.64
N ASP A 199 -10.58 2.81 -19.75
CA ASP A 199 -11.76 3.66 -19.83
C ASP A 199 -11.73 4.56 -21.08
N MET A 200 -10.60 5.20 -21.38
CA MET A 200 -10.45 6.05 -22.57
C MET A 200 -10.59 5.27 -23.87
N TRP A 201 -10.11 4.06 -23.92
CA TRP A 201 -10.20 3.19 -25.10
C TRP A 201 -11.46 2.31 -25.12
N ARG A 202 -12.32 2.43 -24.11
CA ARG A 202 -13.56 1.65 -23.97
C ARG A 202 -13.32 0.15 -24.00
N ILE A 203 -12.25 -0.27 -23.31
CA ILE A 203 -11.92 -1.68 -23.13
C ILE A 203 -12.92 -2.30 -22.16
N ASP A 204 -13.36 -3.51 -22.45
CA ASP A 204 -14.27 -4.25 -21.59
C ASP A 204 -13.66 -4.57 -20.21
N GLU A 205 -14.54 -4.86 -19.25
CA GLU A 205 -14.16 -5.09 -17.85
C GLU A 205 -13.20 -6.28 -17.68
N ASP A 206 -13.40 -7.37 -18.41
CA ASP A 206 -12.56 -8.55 -18.29
C ASP A 206 -11.12 -8.25 -18.76
N ARG A 207 -10.97 -7.59 -19.90
CA ARG A 207 -9.65 -7.17 -20.40
C ARG A 207 -8.99 -6.17 -19.49
N ARG A 208 -9.73 -5.20 -18.94
CA ARG A 208 -9.22 -4.25 -17.95
C ARG A 208 -8.71 -4.99 -16.72
N PHE A 209 -9.48 -5.93 -16.19
CA PHE A 209 -9.10 -6.74 -15.03
C PHE A 209 -7.81 -7.53 -15.31
N ARG A 210 -7.72 -8.20 -16.47
CA ARG A 210 -6.50 -8.94 -16.88
C ARG A 210 -5.30 -8.01 -17.03
N ALA A 211 -5.47 -6.83 -17.61
CA ALA A 211 -4.40 -5.85 -17.77
C ALA A 211 -3.87 -5.34 -16.42
N VAL A 212 -4.76 -5.06 -15.45
CA VAL A 212 -4.36 -4.69 -14.09
C VAL A 212 -3.64 -5.86 -13.40
N THR A 213 -4.16 -7.09 -13.53
CA THR A 213 -3.50 -8.29 -12.98
C THR A 213 -2.10 -8.46 -13.56
N LEU A 214 -1.95 -8.33 -14.88
CA LEU A 214 -0.66 -8.39 -15.56
C LEU A 214 0.31 -7.34 -15.02
N SER A 215 -0.14 -6.08 -14.91
CA SER A 215 0.67 -4.98 -14.39
C SER A 215 1.17 -5.27 -12.97
N HIS A 216 0.30 -5.75 -12.09
CA HIS A 216 0.68 -6.09 -10.72
C HIS A 216 1.69 -7.25 -10.66
N LEU A 217 1.50 -8.30 -11.45
CA LEU A 217 2.42 -9.45 -11.49
C LEU A 217 3.78 -9.08 -12.09
N ILE A 218 3.82 -8.25 -13.14
CA ILE A 218 5.08 -7.74 -13.69
C ILE A 218 5.80 -6.86 -12.67
N CYS A 219 5.08 -6.02 -11.93
CA CYS A 219 5.66 -5.21 -10.87
C CYS A 219 6.31 -6.09 -9.78
N ILE A 220 5.63 -7.16 -9.35
CA ILE A 220 6.17 -8.15 -8.40
C ILE A 220 7.41 -8.84 -8.99
N TYR A 221 7.35 -9.27 -10.26
CA TYR A 221 8.45 -9.92 -10.95
C TYR A 221 9.71 -9.05 -10.98
N ILE A 222 9.55 -7.76 -11.32
CA ILE A 222 10.63 -6.78 -11.32
C ILE A 222 11.19 -6.61 -9.90
N HIS A 223 10.29 -6.44 -8.92
CA HIS A 223 10.67 -6.25 -7.52
C HIS A 223 11.50 -7.42 -6.97
N CYS A 224 11.11 -8.67 -7.26
CA CYS A 224 11.86 -9.85 -6.84
C CYS A 224 13.29 -9.90 -7.40
N ARG A 225 13.56 -9.24 -8.55
CA ARG A 225 14.87 -9.25 -9.20
C ARG A 225 15.77 -8.08 -8.82
N PHE A 226 15.19 -6.92 -8.57
CA PHE A 226 15.93 -5.70 -8.23
C PHE A 226 15.97 -5.42 -6.73
N GLY A 227 15.23 -6.19 -5.92
CA GLY A 227 15.09 -5.98 -4.48
C GLY A 227 14.15 -4.83 -4.13
N LEU A 228 14.07 -4.54 -2.83
CA LEU A 228 13.29 -3.43 -2.30
C LEU A 228 13.94 -2.11 -2.74
N LEU A 229 13.36 -1.46 -3.72
CA LEU A 229 13.55 -0.03 -3.92
C LEU A 229 12.69 0.66 -2.86
N SER A 230 13.26 0.81 -1.67
CA SER A 230 12.66 1.55 -0.57
C SER A 230 12.79 3.04 -0.77
#